data_4faf4a070b74de9c5790582059fcd02d
#
_entry.id   4faf4a070b74de9c5790582059fcd02d
#
_cell.length_a   1.000
_cell.length_b   1.000
_cell.length_c   1.000
_cell.angle_alpha   90.00
_cell.angle_beta   90.00
_cell.angle_gamma   90.00
#
_symmetry.space_group_name_H-M   'P 1'
#
loop_
_entity.id
_entity.type
_entity.pdbx_description
1 polymer ?
#
loop_
_entity_poly.entity_id
_entity_poly.type
_entity_poly.pdbx_seq_one_letter_code
_entity_poly.pdbx_strand_id
1 'polypeptide(L)'
;MEKLQQIQDLIDLSSQEISLPFTILNLILSLVISMVIRSYYINFSNSLTGKLHVGQIIPILSSVVFLVIVIVKSSLALSLGLVGALSIVRFRTPIKEPEELVYLFLSISVGLGFGAGYPLITTTIVSLILCFNYLFLKTNKKIKTNEYNLTIETKNEELSFDELIKSISDYCDSIKFIRLDSDNENHNIVLLVSIKQDSSVDDILKKIQNNDTNVSFFESNTNW
;
A
#
# COMPACT_ATOMS: atom_id res chain seq x y z
N MET A 1 -0.41 -36.26 -41.72
CA MET A 1 -1.28 -35.20 -42.28
C MET A 1 -2.20 -34.67 -41.20
N GLU A 2 -2.85 -35.50 -40.42
CA GLU A 2 -3.74 -35.12 -39.32
C GLU A 2 -3.16 -34.18 -38.27
N LYS A 3 -1.89 -34.41 -37.86
CA LYS A 3 -1.20 -33.54 -36.91
C LYS A 3 -0.87 -32.15 -37.47
N LEU A 4 -0.62 -32.05 -38.76
CA LEU A 4 -0.39 -30.76 -39.42
C LEU A 4 -1.69 -29.97 -39.56
N GLN A 5 -2.81 -30.64 -39.81
CA GLN A 5 -4.12 -30.03 -39.83
C GLN A 5 -4.53 -29.57 -38.42
N GLN A 6 -4.32 -30.37 -37.40
CA GLN A 6 -4.56 -29.94 -36.00
C GLN A 6 -3.73 -28.72 -35.58
N ILE A 7 -2.46 -28.64 -36.03
CA ILE A 7 -1.60 -27.48 -35.77
C ILE A 7 -2.10 -26.25 -36.56
N GLN A 8 -2.56 -26.46 -37.78
CA GLN A 8 -3.12 -25.40 -38.62
C GLN A 8 -4.43 -24.85 -38.05
N ASP A 9 -5.34 -25.74 -37.62
CA ASP A 9 -6.57 -25.38 -36.93
C ASP A 9 -6.32 -24.63 -35.62
N LEU A 10 -5.29 -25.01 -34.86
CA LEU A 10 -4.86 -24.28 -33.65
C LEU A 10 -4.29 -22.89 -33.94
N ILE A 11 -3.60 -22.72 -35.09
CA ILE A 11 -3.07 -21.44 -35.54
C ILE A 11 -4.20 -20.53 -36.04
N ASP A 12 -5.18 -21.09 -36.77
CA ASP A 12 -6.33 -20.34 -37.26
C ASP A 12 -7.29 -19.96 -36.13
N LEU A 13 -7.45 -20.78 -35.09
CA LEU A 13 -8.19 -20.42 -33.88
C LEU A 13 -7.52 -19.26 -33.09
N SER A 14 -6.22 -19.07 -33.24
CA SER A 14 -5.49 -17.98 -32.58
C SER A 14 -5.57 -16.65 -33.33
N SER A 15 -5.96 -16.65 -34.59
CA SER A 15 -6.15 -15.46 -35.44
C SER A 15 -7.56 -14.90 -35.33
N GLN A 16 -8.05 -14.64 -34.12
CA GLN A 16 -9.24 -13.82 -33.96
C GLN A 16 -8.99 -12.43 -34.56
N GLU A 17 -9.75 -12.08 -35.59
CA GLU A 17 -9.73 -10.75 -36.17
C GLU A 17 -9.92 -9.70 -35.08
N ILE A 18 -8.89 -8.92 -34.83
CA ILE A 18 -8.92 -7.83 -33.83
C ILE A 18 -9.77 -6.72 -34.42
N SER A 19 -11.05 -6.68 -34.08
CA SER A 19 -11.90 -5.57 -34.44
C SER A 19 -11.46 -4.30 -33.71
N LEU A 20 -10.91 -3.34 -34.45
CA LEU A 20 -10.42 -2.07 -33.91
C LEU A 20 -11.43 -1.36 -32.99
N PRO A 21 -12.73 -1.23 -33.33
CA PRO A 21 -13.70 -0.54 -32.49
C PRO A 21 -13.88 -1.24 -31.11
N PHE A 22 -13.90 -2.58 -31.11
CA PHE A 22 -14.03 -3.36 -29.87
C PHE A 22 -12.80 -3.25 -28.99
N THR A 23 -11.60 -3.22 -29.58
CA THR A 23 -10.35 -3.03 -28.86
C THR A 23 -10.27 -1.65 -28.23
N ILE A 24 -10.66 -0.60 -28.94
CA ILE A 24 -10.71 0.77 -28.41
C ILE A 24 -11.73 0.86 -27.27
N LEU A 25 -12.90 0.26 -27.41
CA LEU A 25 -13.89 0.21 -26.34
C LEU A 25 -13.33 -0.45 -25.08
N ASN A 26 -12.68 -1.61 -25.22
CA ASN A 26 -12.06 -2.33 -24.11
C ASN A 26 -10.94 -1.51 -23.44
N LEU A 27 -10.15 -0.76 -24.21
CA LEU A 27 -9.14 0.15 -23.69
C LEU A 27 -9.77 1.25 -22.82
N ILE A 28 -10.84 1.89 -23.32
CA ILE A 28 -11.55 2.93 -22.58
C ILE A 28 -12.14 2.36 -21.28
N LEU A 29 -12.77 1.18 -21.33
CA LEU A 29 -13.28 0.53 -20.12
C LEU A 29 -12.17 0.19 -19.13
N SER A 30 -11.03 -0.32 -19.60
CA SER A 30 -9.85 -0.60 -18.77
C SER A 30 -9.35 0.67 -18.06
N LEU A 31 -9.29 1.80 -18.79
CA LEU A 31 -8.94 3.10 -18.22
C LEU A 31 -9.94 3.56 -17.15
N VAL A 32 -11.23 3.43 -17.39
CA VAL A 32 -12.28 3.79 -16.43
C VAL A 32 -12.14 2.97 -15.14
N ILE A 33 -11.98 1.65 -15.27
CA ILE A 33 -11.83 0.78 -14.08
C ILE A 33 -10.54 1.06 -13.34
N SER A 34 -9.43 1.29 -14.03
CA SER A 34 -8.16 1.64 -13.38
C SER A 34 -8.23 3.01 -12.69
N MET A 35 -9.01 3.96 -13.19
CA MET A 35 -9.32 5.22 -12.49
C MET A 35 -10.13 5.00 -11.20
N VAL A 36 -11.08 4.07 -11.22
CA VAL A 36 -11.81 3.67 -10.00
C VAL A 36 -10.86 3.07 -8.97
N ILE A 37 -9.97 2.16 -9.38
CA ILE A 37 -8.94 1.57 -8.51
C ILE A 37 -8.02 2.66 -7.94
N ARG A 38 -7.57 3.60 -8.78
CA ARG A 38 -6.78 4.76 -8.32
C ARG A 38 -7.52 5.57 -7.25
N SER A 39 -8.78 5.91 -7.50
CA SER A 39 -9.59 6.67 -6.54
C SER A 39 -9.75 5.91 -5.22
N TYR A 40 -9.99 4.62 -5.31
CA TYR A 40 -10.07 3.74 -4.16
C TYR A 40 -8.75 3.72 -3.38
N TYR A 41 -7.62 3.53 -4.07
CA TYR A 41 -6.28 3.54 -3.47
C TYR A 41 -5.97 4.83 -2.72
N ILE A 42 -6.22 6.00 -3.35
CA ILE A 42 -5.95 7.30 -2.73
C ILE A 42 -6.78 7.51 -1.45
N ASN A 43 -8.04 7.04 -1.43
CA ASN A 43 -8.95 7.26 -0.32
C ASN A 43 -8.78 6.25 0.84
N PHE A 44 -8.39 5.03 0.55
CA PHE A 44 -8.40 3.93 1.53
C PHE A 44 -7.03 3.38 1.89
N SER A 45 -5.98 3.63 1.11
CA SER A 45 -4.62 3.20 1.46
C SER A 45 -4.07 3.99 2.65
N ASN A 46 -3.39 3.30 3.56
CA ASN A 46 -2.68 3.88 4.70
C ASN A 46 -1.22 4.26 4.38
N SER A 47 -0.79 4.16 3.12
CA SER A 47 0.56 4.53 2.70
C SER A 47 0.87 5.98 3.09
N LEU A 48 1.99 6.17 3.78
CA LEU A 48 2.45 7.48 4.29
C LEU A 48 3.24 8.27 3.25
N THR A 49 3.86 7.58 2.29
CA THR A 49 4.78 8.21 1.36
C THR A 49 4.30 8.01 -0.09
N GLY A 50 3.93 9.11 -0.76
CA GLY A 50 3.79 9.09 -2.22
C GLY A 50 2.49 8.55 -2.79
N LYS A 51 1.37 8.51 -2.04
CA LYS A 51 0.04 8.06 -2.53
C LYS A 51 -0.33 8.59 -3.91
N LEU A 52 -0.06 9.86 -4.17
CA LEU A 52 -0.37 10.48 -5.45
C LEU A 52 0.50 9.91 -6.58
N HIS A 53 1.76 9.60 -6.28
CA HIS A 53 2.71 9.08 -7.26
C HIS A 53 2.32 7.68 -7.73
N VAL A 54 2.09 6.76 -6.79
CA VAL A 54 1.64 5.39 -7.10
C VAL A 54 0.25 5.41 -7.72
N GLY A 55 -0.65 6.26 -7.22
CA GLY A 55 -1.97 6.44 -7.81
C GLY A 55 -1.96 6.88 -9.28
N GLN A 56 -0.97 7.66 -9.72
CA GLN A 56 -0.82 8.03 -11.14
C GLN A 56 -0.31 6.89 -12.01
N ILE A 57 0.48 5.98 -11.43
CA ILE A 57 1.04 4.83 -12.15
C ILE A 57 -0.05 3.79 -12.49
N ILE A 58 -1.07 3.62 -11.65
CA ILE A 58 -2.13 2.61 -11.79
C ILE A 58 -2.78 2.62 -13.19
N PRO A 59 -3.37 3.73 -13.70
CA PRO A 59 -4.01 3.73 -15.00
C PRO A 59 -3.02 3.58 -16.17
N ILE A 60 -1.81 4.11 -16.03
CA ILE A 60 -0.75 3.99 -17.04
C ILE A 60 -0.33 2.53 -17.16
N LEU A 61 -0.09 1.87 -16.04
CA LEU A 61 0.33 0.47 -15.99
C LEU A 61 -0.72 -0.46 -16.62
N SER A 62 -2.01 -0.24 -16.29
CA SER A 62 -3.11 -0.99 -16.90
C SER A 62 -3.13 -0.83 -18.43
N SER A 63 -2.94 0.39 -18.94
CA SER A 63 -2.94 0.67 -20.37
C SER A 63 -1.75 0.03 -21.09
N VAL A 64 -0.57 0.06 -20.48
CA VAL A 64 0.63 -0.57 -21.04
C VAL A 64 0.46 -2.09 -21.12
N VAL A 65 -0.05 -2.70 -20.03
CA VAL A 65 -0.30 -4.15 -20.01
C VAL A 65 -1.38 -4.53 -21.02
N PHE A 66 -2.45 -3.74 -21.12
CA PHE A 66 -3.48 -3.92 -22.14
C PHE A 66 -2.88 -3.97 -23.55
N LEU A 67 -2.06 -2.96 -23.91
CA LEU A 67 -1.40 -2.89 -25.21
C LEU A 67 -0.52 -4.12 -25.46
N VAL A 68 0.28 -4.50 -24.47
CA VAL A 68 1.16 -5.67 -24.56
C VAL A 68 0.35 -6.93 -24.84
N ILE A 69 -0.77 -7.15 -24.13
CA ILE A 69 -1.60 -8.36 -24.33
C ILE A 69 -2.30 -8.37 -25.67
N VAL A 70 -2.78 -7.23 -26.17
CA VAL A 70 -3.37 -7.14 -27.51
C VAL A 70 -2.37 -7.54 -28.60
N ILE A 71 -1.11 -7.07 -28.47
CA ILE A 71 -0.04 -7.42 -29.41
C ILE A 71 0.36 -8.89 -29.28
N VAL A 72 0.53 -9.39 -28.07
CA VAL A 72 0.94 -10.78 -27.80
C VAL A 72 -0.12 -11.78 -28.28
N LYS A 73 -1.41 -11.43 -28.12
CA LYS A 73 -2.51 -12.29 -28.55
C LYS A 73 -2.51 -12.53 -30.07
N SER A 74 -1.94 -11.59 -30.85
CA SER A 74 -1.89 -11.71 -32.31
C SER A 74 -0.83 -12.67 -32.84
N SER A 75 0.18 -13.08 -32.01
CA SER A 75 1.25 -13.94 -32.48
C SER A 75 1.94 -14.72 -31.33
N LEU A 76 1.98 -16.04 -31.45
CA LEU A 76 2.68 -16.93 -30.52
C LEU A 76 4.20 -16.64 -30.45
N ALA A 77 4.81 -16.29 -31.58
CA ALA A 77 6.23 -15.95 -31.62
C ALA A 77 6.53 -14.68 -30.80
N LEU A 78 5.67 -13.66 -30.88
CA LEU A 78 5.80 -12.44 -30.08
C LEU A 78 5.58 -12.71 -28.60
N SER A 79 4.68 -13.62 -28.24
CA SER A 79 4.46 -13.98 -26.82
C SER A 79 5.69 -14.61 -26.20
N LEU A 80 6.34 -15.55 -26.89
CA LEU A 80 7.57 -16.18 -26.42
C LEU A 80 8.73 -15.18 -26.34
N GLY A 81 8.85 -14.28 -27.33
CA GLY A 81 9.84 -13.20 -27.32
C GLY A 81 9.66 -12.23 -26.16
N LEU A 82 8.40 -11.87 -25.85
CA LEU A 82 8.10 -10.96 -24.76
C LEU A 82 8.41 -11.58 -23.39
N VAL A 83 8.05 -12.86 -23.17
CA VAL A 83 8.39 -13.58 -21.94
C VAL A 83 9.91 -13.61 -21.74
N GLY A 84 10.66 -13.87 -22.82
CA GLY A 84 12.12 -13.81 -22.80
C GLY A 84 12.65 -12.41 -22.46
N ALA A 85 12.09 -11.37 -23.07
CA ALA A 85 12.49 -9.99 -22.81
C ALA A 85 12.17 -9.55 -21.37
N LEU A 86 10.99 -9.91 -20.84
CA LEU A 86 10.58 -9.58 -19.47
C LEU A 86 11.43 -10.31 -18.41
N SER A 87 11.96 -11.48 -18.71
CA SER A 87 12.83 -12.22 -17.79
C SER A 87 14.17 -11.52 -17.50
N ILE A 88 14.59 -10.60 -18.37
CA ILE A 88 15.81 -9.82 -18.22
C ILE A 88 15.57 -8.56 -17.35
N VAL A 89 14.29 -8.12 -17.24
CA VAL A 89 13.94 -6.93 -16.46
C VAL A 89 14.05 -7.24 -14.96
N ARG A 90 15.07 -6.68 -14.33
CA ARG A 90 15.30 -6.82 -12.89
C ARG A 90 15.04 -5.50 -12.18
N PHE A 91 14.04 -5.48 -11.32
CA PHE A 91 13.84 -4.35 -10.40
C PHE A 91 14.98 -4.31 -9.37
N ARG A 92 15.64 -3.17 -9.27
CA ARG A 92 16.73 -2.97 -8.30
C ARG A 92 16.29 -2.21 -7.04
N THR A 93 15.13 -1.57 -7.08
CA THR A 93 14.58 -0.83 -5.95
C THR A 93 13.56 -1.67 -5.20
N PRO A 94 13.71 -1.89 -3.89
CA PRO A 94 12.71 -2.57 -3.10
C PRO A 94 11.45 -1.70 -3.01
N ILE A 95 10.30 -2.30 -3.24
CA ILE A 95 9.00 -1.66 -2.98
C ILE A 95 8.85 -1.59 -1.46
N LYS A 96 8.71 -0.37 -0.93
CA LYS A 96 8.71 -0.14 0.52
C LYS A 96 7.44 -0.64 1.21
N GLU A 97 6.30 -0.57 0.52
CA GLU A 97 5.01 -0.89 1.11
C GLU A 97 4.32 -2.03 0.35
N PRO A 98 3.97 -3.15 1.04
CA PRO A 98 3.30 -4.29 0.42
C PRO A 98 1.92 -3.95 -0.18
N GLU A 99 1.22 -2.98 0.41
CA GLU A 99 -0.09 -2.54 -0.06
C GLU A 99 -0.02 -1.94 -1.47
N GLU A 100 0.99 -1.14 -1.76
CA GLU A 100 1.20 -0.55 -3.09
C GLU A 100 1.35 -1.62 -4.16
N LEU A 101 2.09 -2.69 -3.84
CA LEU A 101 2.31 -3.82 -4.74
C LEU A 101 0.98 -4.49 -5.13
N VAL A 102 0.07 -4.69 -4.18
CA VAL A 102 -1.24 -5.32 -4.42
C VAL A 102 -2.06 -4.51 -5.41
N TYR A 103 -2.11 -3.18 -5.26
CA TYR A 103 -2.85 -2.32 -6.20
C TYR A 103 -2.21 -2.26 -7.59
N LEU A 104 -0.87 -2.32 -7.68
CA LEU A 104 -0.16 -2.45 -8.94
C LEU A 104 -0.48 -3.79 -9.63
N PHE A 105 -0.51 -4.91 -8.91
CA PHE A 105 -0.93 -6.20 -9.45
C PHE A 105 -2.39 -6.20 -9.90
N LEU A 106 -3.28 -5.53 -9.15
CA LEU A 106 -4.67 -5.37 -9.56
C LEU A 106 -4.79 -4.59 -10.87
N SER A 107 -3.98 -3.54 -11.05
CA SER A 107 -3.89 -2.77 -12.29
C SER A 107 -3.39 -3.62 -13.46
N ILE A 108 -2.36 -4.43 -13.25
CA ILE A 108 -1.85 -5.39 -14.24
C ILE A 108 -2.96 -6.37 -14.64
N SER A 109 -3.69 -6.91 -13.67
CA SER A 109 -4.78 -7.86 -13.91
C SER A 109 -5.92 -7.26 -14.73
N VAL A 110 -6.24 -5.97 -14.51
CA VAL A 110 -7.20 -5.23 -15.34
C VAL A 110 -6.71 -5.15 -16.77
N GLY A 111 -5.50 -4.66 -17.00
CA GLY A 111 -4.92 -4.56 -18.35
C GLY A 111 -4.90 -5.89 -19.08
N LEU A 112 -4.53 -6.96 -18.38
CA LEU A 112 -4.48 -8.33 -18.91
C LEU A 112 -5.89 -8.84 -19.30
N GLY A 113 -6.87 -8.70 -18.41
CA GLY A 113 -8.21 -9.21 -18.65
C GLY A 113 -8.96 -8.50 -19.78
N PHE A 114 -8.82 -7.17 -19.85
CA PHE A 114 -9.40 -6.40 -20.96
C PHE A 114 -8.66 -6.62 -22.28
N GLY A 115 -7.32 -6.70 -22.24
CA GLY A 115 -6.48 -7.01 -23.41
C GLY A 115 -6.76 -8.41 -23.96
N ALA A 116 -7.01 -9.38 -23.10
CA ALA A 116 -7.39 -10.74 -23.47
C ALA A 116 -8.81 -10.83 -24.09
N GLY A 117 -9.65 -9.78 -23.93
CA GLY A 117 -11.00 -9.72 -24.48
C GLY A 117 -12.08 -10.25 -23.54
N TYR A 118 -11.84 -10.28 -22.23
CA TYR A 118 -12.80 -10.70 -21.20
C TYR A 118 -13.29 -9.54 -20.31
N PRO A 119 -13.90 -8.47 -20.87
CA PRO A 119 -14.25 -7.28 -20.12
C PRO A 119 -15.26 -7.54 -19.00
N LEU A 120 -16.29 -8.36 -19.24
CA LEU A 120 -17.32 -8.64 -18.23
C LEU A 120 -16.77 -9.40 -17.03
N ILE A 121 -16.00 -10.45 -17.27
CA ILE A 121 -15.40 -11.26 -16.20
C ILE A 121 -14.45 -10.41 -15.36
N THR A 122 -13.58 -9.64 -16.02
CA THR A 122 -12.60 -8.77 -15.34
C THR A 122 -13.29 -7.71 -14.49
N THR A 123 -14.30 -7.03 -15.03
CA THR A 123 -15.06 -6.02 -14.30
C THR A 123 -15.74 -6.61 -13.07
N THR A 124 -16.39 -7.77 -13.23
CA THR A 124 -17.09 -8.44 -12.13
C THR A 124 -16.13 -8.84 -11.01
N ILE A 125 -15.01 -9.47 -11.35
CA ILE A 125 -14.01 -9.92 -10.35
C ILE A 125 -13.37 -8.73 -9.65
N VAL A 126 -12.96 -7.68 -10.37
CA VAL A 126 -12.37 -6.47 -9.78
C VAL A 126 -13.37 -5.78 -8.85
N SER A 127 -14.63 -5.66 -9.25
CA SER A 127 -15.67 -5.06 -8.41
C SER A 127 -15.88 -5.86 -7.12
N LEU A 128 -15.87 -7.19 -7.21
CA LEU A 128 -16.00 -8.07 -6.05
C LEU A 128 -14.80 -7.95 -5.10
N ILE A 129 -13.58 -7.87 -5.63
CA ILE A 129 -12.36 -7.67 -4.84
C ILE A 129 -12.42 -6.32 -4.11
N LEU A 130 -12.78 -5.23 -4.79
CA LEU A 130 -12.88 -3.91 -4.19
C LEU A 130 -13.99 -3.85 -3.14
N CYS A 131 -15.13 -4.48 -3.38
CA CYS A 131 -16.22 -4.57 -2.42
C CYS A 131 -15.81 -5.35 -1.17
N PHE A 132 -15.17 -6.51 -1.32
CA PHE A 132 -14.66 -7.29 -0.20
C PHE A 132 -13.64 -6.51 0.62
N ASN A 133 -12.68 -5.87 -0.04
CA ASN A 133 -11.66 -5.05 0.62
C ASN A 133 -12.30 -3.86 1.37
N TYR A 134 -13.30 -3.21 0.79
CA TYR A 134 -14.06 -2.13 1.44
C TYR A 134 -14.74 -2.61 2.74
N LEU A 135 -15.41 -3.75 2.68
CA LEU A 135 -16.08 -4.34 3.87
C LEU A 135 -15.05 -4.71 4.95
N PHE A 136 -13.93 -5.30 4.55
CA PHE A 136 -12.86 -5.68 5.46
C PHE A 136 -12.21 -4.48 6.14
N LEU A 137 -11.87 -3.43 5.39
CA LEU A 137 -11.28 -2.20 5.92
C LEU A 137 -12.25 -1.43 6.82
N LYS A 138 -13.55 -1.44 6.51
CA LYS A 138 -14.57 -0.82 7.33
C LYS A 138 -14.69 -1.50 8.70
N THR A 139 -14.55 -2.83 8.73
CA THR A 139 -14.59 -3.62 9.98
C THR A 139 -13.34 -3.39 10.82
N ASN A 140 -12.18 -3.18 10.19
CA ASN A 140 -10.88 -2.98 10.84
C ASN A 140 -10.50 -1.50 11.03
N LYS A 141 -11.43 -0.56 10.96
CA LYS A 141 -11.17 0.81 11.42
C LYS A 141 -10.84 0.77 12.92
N LYS A 142 -9.64 0.31 13.23
CA LYS A 142 -8.99 0.63 14.51
C LYS A 142 -8.99 2.14 14.62
N ILE A 143 -9.54 2.62 15.70
CA ILE A 143 -9.40 3.99 16.21
C ILE A 143 -7.98 4.41 15.85
N LYS A 144 -7.83 5.48 15.07
CA LYS A 144 -6.53 6.15 14.91
C LYS A 144 -6.13 6.63 16.30
N THR A 145 -5.52 5.78 17.06
CA THR A 145 -4.80 6.20 18.26
C THR A 145 -3.59 6.94 17.73
N ASN A 146 -3.55 8.24 17.98
CA ASN A 146 -2.38 9.04 17.71
C ASN A 146 -1.28 8.52 18.64
N GLU A 147 -0.48 7.58 18.13
CA GLU A 147 0.64 7.03 18.88
C GLU A 147 1.84 7.96 18.69
N TYR A 148 2.41 8.41 19.79
CA TYR A 148 3.58 9.27 19.82
C TYR A 148 4.72 8.56 20.54
N ASN A 149 5.94 8.70 20.03
CA ASN A 149 7.12 8.35 20.76
C ASN A 149 7.47 9.51 21.69
N LEU A 150 7.39 9.26 22.99
CA LEU A 150 7.78 10.18 24.04
C LEU A 150 9.19 9.80 24.49
N THR A 151 10.15 10.67 24.25
CA THR A 151 11.51 10.50 24.74
C THR A 151 11.76 11.49 25.87
N ILE A 152 12.16 10.98 27.03
CA ILE A 152 12.45 11.75 28.24
C ILE A 152 13.90 11.54 28.58
N GLU A 153 14.67 12.60 28.56
CA GLU A 153 16.07 12.62 29.02
C GLU A 153 16.11 13.33 30.36
N THR A 154 16.62 12.64 31.41
CA THR A 154 16.76 13.20 32.73
C THR A 154 18.16 12.93 33.29
N LYS A 155 18.68 13.90 34.05
CA LYS A 155 19.94 13.77 34.79
C LYS A 155 19.71 13.33 36.23
N ASN A 156 18.48 13.21 36.68
CA ASN A 156 18.12 12.97 38.07
C ASN A 156 17.87 11.46 38.28
N GLU A 157 18.72 10.82 39.10
CA GLU A 157 18.58 9.40 39.50
C GLU A 157 17.32 9.13 40.33
N GLU A 158 16.70 10.17 40.94
CA GLU A 158 15.58 10.04 41.84
C GLU A 158 14.21 9.99 41.13
N LEU A 159 14.15 10.21 39.81
CA LEU A 159 12.87 10.15 39.11
C LEU A 159 12.44 8.68 38.92
N SER A 160 11.62 8.19 39.85
CA SER A 160 11.09 6.83 39.80
C SER A 160 10.26 6.65 38.52
N PHE A 161 10.60 5.65 37.69
CA PHE A 161 9.88 5.26 36.50
C PHE A 161 8.37 5.11 36.76
N ASP A 162 7.99 4.59 37.92
CA ASP A 162 6.60 4.41 38.33
C ASP A 162 5.86 5.73 38.56
N GLU A 163 6.55 6.76 39.05
CA GLU A 163 5.95 8.09 39.25
C GLU A 163 5.75 8.80 37.91
N LEU A 164 6.67 8.66 36.96
CA LEU A 164 6.51 9.15 35.59
C LEU A 164 5.31 8.52 34.90
N ILE A 165 5.18 7.20 34.96
CA ILE A 165 4.04 6.49 34.34
C ILE A 165 2.73 6.94 34.99
N LYS A 166 2.67 7.06 36.33
CA LYS A 166 1.47 7.53 37.01
C LYS A 166 1.07 8.95 36.62
N SER A 167 2.03 9.85 36.47
CA SER A 167 1.77 11.24 36.10
C SER A 167 1.21 11.39 34.68
N ILE A 168 1.53 10.45 33.78
CA ILE A 168 1.12 10.47 32.37
C ILE A 168 -0.12 9.61 32.14
N SER A 169 -0.39 8.60 32.98
CA SER A 169 -1.48 7.64 32.79
C SER A 169 -2.87 8.27 32.71
N ASP A 170 -3.07 9.41 33.36
CA ASP A 170 -4.35 10.13 33.32
C ASP A 170 -4.67 10.73 31.95
N TYR A 171 -3.63 11.04 31.16
CA TYR A 171 -3.71 11.69 29.86
C TYR A 171 -3.61 10.73 28.68
N CYS A 172 -3.24 9.47 28.94
CA CYS A 172 -2.99 8.46 27.91
C CYS A 172 -3.99 7.31 27.98
N ASP A 173 -4.40 6.79 26.80
CA ASP A 173 -5.21 5.57 26.70
C ASP A 173 -4.35 4.31 26.84
N SER A 174 -3.11 4.37 26.33
CA SER A 174 -2.15 3.29 26.46
C SER A 174 -0.73 3.84 26.53
N ILE A 175 0.11 3.20 27.36
CA ILE A 175 1.52 3.48 27.51
C ILE A 175 2.25 2.17 27.29
N LYS A 176 3.17 2.12 26.32
CA LYS A 176 4.04 0.97 26.07
C LYS A 176 5.48 1.39 26.26
N PHE A 177 6.19 0.65 27.05
CA PHE A 177 7.64 0.83 27.24
C PHE A 177 8.36 0.28 26.00
N ILE A 178 9.27 1.10 25.43
CA ILE A 178 10.09 0.69 24.29
C ILE A 178 11.54 0.44 24.73
N ARG A 179 12.15 1.42 25.40
CA ARG A 179 13.59 1.38 25.70
C ARG A 179 13.93 2.26 26.89
N LEU A 180 14.89 1.81 27.68
CA LEU A 180 15.54 2.59 28.72
C LEU A 180 17.07 2.47 28.52
N ASP A 181 17.70 3.57 28.24
CA ASP A 181 19.16 3.68 28.24
C ASP A 181 19.58 4.46 29.48
N SER A 182 20.42 3.88 30.28
CA SER A 182 20.96 4.50 31.47
C SER A 182 22.48 4.55 31.32
N ASP A 183 23.03 5.75 31.32
CA ASP A 183 24.45 6.00 31.39
C ASP A 183 24.74 6.70 32.73
N ASN A 184 25.99 6.78 33.16
CA ASN A 184 26.39 7.27 34.50
C ASN A 184 25.89 8.68 34.84
N GLU A 185 25.49 9.49 33.86
CA GLU A 185 25.03 10.87 34.06
C GLU A 185 23.64 11.16 33.44
N ASN A 186 23.12 10.30 32.55
CA ASN A 186 21.88 10.57 31.83
C ASN A 186 21.01 9.30 31.72
N HIS A 187 19.73 9.44 32.02
CA HIS A 187 18.71 8.41 31.77
C HIS A 187 17.82 8.83 30.60
N ASN A 188 17.74 7.99 29.58
CA ASN A 188 16.93 8.22 28.38
C ASN A 188 15.82 7.17 28.32
N ILE A 189 14.59 7.60 28.53
CA ILE A 189 13.40 6.75 28.55
C ILE A 189 12.59 6.99 27.28
N VAL A 190 12.33 5.94 26.50
CA VAL A 190 11.49 6.00 25.31
C VAL A 190 10.20 5.22 25.56
N LEU A 191 9.08 5.92 25.49
CA LEU A 191 7.74 5.37 25.67
C LEU A 191 6.91 5.58 24.40
N LEU A 192 6.10 4.61 24.01
CA LEU A 192 5.05 4.79 23.04
C LEU A 192 3.76 5.11 23.79
N VAL A 193 3.24 6.32 23.58
CA VAL A 193 2.04 6.80 24.28
C VAL A 193 0.92 7.08 23.27
N SER A 194 -0.27 6.66 23.61
CA SER A 194 -1.50 6.99 22.89
C SER A 194 -2.28 8.00 23.70
N ILE A 195 -2.41 9.23 23.21
CA ILE A 195 -3.04 10.35 23.92
C ILE A 195 -4.55 10.27 23.76
N LYS A 196 -5.30 10.50 24.88
CA LYS A 196 -6.75 10.61 24.87
C LYS A 196 -7.22 11.77 24.01
N GLN A 197 -8.39 11.65 23.37
CA GLN A 197 -8.96 12.69 22.50
C GLN A 197 -9.18 14.04 23.20
N ASP A 198 -9.37 14.01 24.51
CA ASP A 198 -9.63 15.21 25.33
C ASP A 198 -8.36 15.84 25.93
N SER A 199 -7.17 15.26 25.70
CA SER A 199 -5.90 15.71 26.25
C SER A 199 -4.99 16.22 25.15
N SER A 200 -4.21 17.27 25.45
CA SER A 200 -3.21 17.80 24.51
C SER A 200 -1.78 17.38 24.88
N VAL A 201 -0.89 17.38 23.88
CA VAL A 201 0.54 17.16 24.08
C VAL A 201 1.12 18.18 25.09
N ASP A 202 0.61 19.42 25.05
CA ASP A 202 1.02 20.49 25.93
C ASP A 202 0.72 20.21 27.41
N ASP A 203 -0.35 19.50 27.73
CA ASP A 203 -0.73 19.16 29.09
C ASP A 203 0.25 18.14 29.69
N ILE A 204 0.69 17.20 28.87
CA ILE A 204 1.71 16.20 29.24
C ILE A 204 3.07 16.88 29.41
N LEU A 205 3.45 17.77 28.48
CA LEU A 205 4.71 18.51 28.55
C LEU A 205 4.81 19.32 29.85
N LYS A 206 3.78 20.11 30.18
CA LYS A 206 3.76 20.95 31.40
C LYS A 206 3.93 20.16 32.70
N LYS A 207 3.51 18.89 32.68
CA LYS A 207 3.55 18.04 33.88
C LYS A 207 4.91 17.34 34.05
N ILE A 208 5.60 17.06 32.94
CA ILE A 208 6.88 16.33 32.97
C ILE A 208 8.08 17.30 32.96
N GLN A 209 7.92 18.47 32.34
CA GLN A 209 8.98 19.43 32.13
C GLN A 209 9.38 20.08 33.46
N ASN A 210 10.45 19.58 34.04
CA ASN A 210 11.20 20.24 35.14
C ASN A 210 12.52 20.78 34.59
N ASN A 211 13.20 21.61 35.36
CA ASN A 211 14.47 22.25 34.94
C ASN A 211 15.58 21.27 34.51
N ASP A 212 15.50 19.99 34.93
CA ASP A 212 16.47 18.95 34.63
C ASP A 212 15.97 17.84 33.69
N THR A 213 14.79 18.00 33.10
CA THR A 213 14.20 17.02 32.16
C THR A 213 14.01 17.62 30.78
N ASN A 214 14.59 16.98 29.78
CA ASN A 214 14.36 17.31 28.37
C ASN A 214 13.35 16.34 27.78
N VAL A 215 12.25 16.85 27.24
CA VAL A 215 11.15 16.02 26.73
C VAL A 215 10.97 16.29 25.25
N SER A 216 10.98 15.24 24.44
CA SER A 216 10.71 15.33 23.00
C SER A 216 9.59 14.37 22.58
N PHE A 217 8.68 14.88 21.77
CA PHE A 217 7.58 14.12 21.15
C PHE A 217 7.84 13.96 19.67
N PHE A 218 7.78 12.72 19.18
CA PHE A 218 7.80 12.40 17.76
C PHE A 218 6.57 11.60 17.43
N GLU A 219 5.87 11.95 16.36
CA GLU A 219 4.78 11.12 15.85
C GLU A 219 5.34 9.74 15.50
N SER A 220 4.77 8.71 16.11
CA SER A 220 5.18 7.34 15.86
C SER A 220 4.64 6.90 14.50
N ASN A 221 5.46 7.05 13.47
CA ASN A 221 5.21 6.44 12.17
C ASN A 221 5.58 4.95 12.17
N THR A 222 5.27 4.23 13.28
CA THR A 222 5.56 2.81 13.38
C THR A 222 4.59 1.98 12.56
N ASN A 223 4.85 1.91 11.27
CA ASN A 223 4.60 0.72 10.47
C ASN A 223 5.98 0.07 10.20
N TRP A 224 6.45 -0.72 11.17
CA TRP A 224 7.52 -1.72 10.97
C TRP A 224 6.92 -3.01 10.48
#